data_38f58188621e45c9096368be2e8871fe
#
_entry.id   38f58188621e45c9096368be2e8871fe
#
_cell.length_a   1.000
_cell.length_b   1.000
_cell.length_c   1.000
_cell.angle_alpha   90.00
_cell.angle_beta   90.00
_cell.angle_gamma   90.00
#
_symmetry.space_group_name_H-M   'P 1'
#
loop_
_entity.id
_entity.type
_entity.pdbx_description
1 polymer ?
#
loop_
_entity_poly.entity_id
_entity_poly.type
_entity_poly.pdbx_seq_one_letter_code
_entity_poly.pdbx_strand_id
1 'polypeptide(L)'
;MNGKPIRMPQNRRHQRALNIIKRWRLMDDEFMKRCLKDNIPAVECILRIIMEKPNLQVKTVQIEDTIPNLLGHGIRMDVHAVDDEGTEYDIEVQRSDKGAGTRRARFNSSLLDLNSLQKGSTYDMLPESYVIFITENDIWKQGLARYHVNRVIEELNQRFEDGEHIIYVNGSYKGSDAMGSLMNDFRCDTAEHMKLDVLKGVVYRYKNNPEEVAMMCAELEKWSLEERQEGRQEGRQEGRREGEGRLSSLLKLLKADNRWQDLDLAIEREDVRERLYHEYHIE
;
A
#
# COMPACT_ATOMS: atom_id res chain seq x y z
N MET A 1 -15.55 -13.74 32.77
CA MET A 1 -14.79 -12.62 33.39
C MET A 1 -14.72 -11.45 32.36
N ASN A 2 -15.46 -10.37 32.63
CA ASN A 2 -15.52 -9.21 31.74
C ASN A 2 -14.20 -8.42 31.82
N GLY A 3 -13.27 -8.69 30.91
CA GLY A 3 -12.07 -7.89 30.77
C GLY A 3 -12.44 -6.52 30.21
N LYS A 4 -12.51 -5.50 31.06
CA LYS A 4 -12.61 -4.10 30.60
C LYS A 4 -11.40 -3.80 29.70
N PRO A 5 -11.61 -3.24 28.51
CA PRO A 5 -10.51 -2.90 27.63
C PRO A 5 -9.61 -1.86 28.33
N ILE A 6 -8.32 -2.18 28.44
CA ILE A 6 -7.31 -1.26 28.96
C ILE A 6 -7.24 -0.08 27.98
N ARG A 7 -7.88 1.03 28.32
CA ARG A 7 -7.66 2.32 27.61
C ARG A 7 -6.23 2.74 27.91
N MET A 8 -5.36 2.68 26.90
CA MET A 8 -4.05 3.33 27.04
C MET A 8 -4.25 4.82 27.36
N PRO A 9 -3.52 5.36 28.35
CA PRO A 9 -3.55 6.78 28.64
C PRO A 9 -3.18 7.58 27.37
N GLN A 10 -3.83 8.73 27.15
CA GLN A 10 -3.64 9.59 25.98
C GLN A 10 -2.16 9.92 25.71
N ASN A 11 -1.40 10.15 26.77
CA ASN A 11 0.04 10.41 26.70
C ASN A 11 0.85 9.23 26.10
N ARG A 12 0.46 7.97 26.37
CA ARG A 12 1.15 6.79 25.78
C ARG A 12 0.86 6.64 24.28
N ARG A 13 -0.32 7.03 23.83
CA ARG A 13 -0.67 6.99 22.39
C ARG A 13 0.12 8.02 21.61
N HIS A 14 0.14 9.23 22.11
CA HIS A 14 0.91 10.31 21.52
C HIS A 14 2.40 9.98 21.44
N GLN A 15 2.99 9.45 22.50
CA GLN A 15 4.38 9.01 22.50
C GLN A 15 4.64 7.87 21.50
N ARG A 16 3.66 6.97 21.31
CA ARG A 16 3.75 5.92 20.29
C ARG A 16 3.71 6.49 18.88
N ALA A 17 2.81 7.42 18.59
CA ALA A 17 2.73 8.10 17.30
C ALA A 17 4.04 8.84 16.98
N LEU A 18 4.60 9.59 17.91
CA LEU A 18 5.90 10.25 17.78
C LEU A 18 7.03 9.26 17.46
N ASN A 19 7.05 8.11 18.11
CA ASN A 19 8.07 7.08 17.86
C ASN A 19 7.91 6.44 16.45
N ILE A 20 6.69 6.33 15.96
CA ILE A 20 6.42 5.86 14.58
C ILE A 20 6.94 6.89 13.59
N ILE A 21 6.55 8.16 13.73
CA ILE A 21 6.96 9.25 12.84
C ILE A 21 8.48 9.38 12.76
N LYS A 22 9.17 9.26 13.88
CA LYS A 22 10.65 9.30 13.93
C LYS A 22 11.31 8.21 13.08
N ARG A 23 10.69 7.04 12.97
CA ARG A 23 11.22 5.89 12.22
C ARG A 23 10.78 5.85 10.76
N TRP A 24 9.81 6.68 10.39
CA TRP A 24 9.33 6.72 9.01
C TRP A 24 10.44 7.13 8.03
N ARG A 25 10.42 6.52 6.88
CA ARG A 25 11.33 6.73 5.75
C ARG A 25 10.51 7.02 4.49
N LEU A 26 11.09 7.58 3.48
CA LEU A 26 10.43 7.68 2.17
C LEU A 26 10.07 6.31 1.56
N MET A 27 10.68 5.23 2.06
CA MET A 27 10.30 3.86 1.72
C MET A 27 8.98 3.42 2.38
N ASP A 28 8.46 4.16 3.34
CA ASP A 28 7.16 3.90 3.96
C ASP A 28 6.08 4.68 3.21
N ASP A 29 5.13 3.96 2.61
CA ASP A 29 4.11 4.44 1.69
C ASP A 29 3.39 5.70 2.22
N GLU A 30 2.78 5.64 3.39
CA GLU A 30 2.05 6.77 3.99
C GLU A 30 2.92 8.03 4.19
N PHE A 31 4.20 7.86 4.53
CA PHE A 31 5.10 8.97 4.71
C PHE A 31 5.57 9.54 3.36
N MET A 32 5.86 8.67 2.40
CA MET A 32 6.21 9.06 1.03
C MET A 32 5.10 9.89 0.38
N LYS A 33 3.86 9.39 0.41
CA LYS A 33 2.69 10.11 -0.12
C LYS A 33 2.56 11.51 0.48
N ARG A 34 2.73 11.62 1.80
CA ARG A 34 2.69 12.92 2.48
C ARG A 34 3.83 13.85 2.05
N CYS A 35 5.05 13.34 1.90
CA CYS A 35 6.20 14.12 1.46
C CYS A 35 6.08 14.60 0.02
N LEU A 36 5.43 13.82 -0.84
CA LEU A 36 5.31 14.10 -2.26
C LEU A 36 4.00 14.82 -2.64
N LYS A 37 3.01 14.86 -1.73
CA LYS A 37 1.75 15.56 -1.96
C LYS A 37 1.98 17.04 -2.27
N ASP A 38 1.45 17.49 -3.40
CA ASP A 38 1.57 18.88 -3.89
C ASP A 38 3.03 19.38 -3.96
N ASN A 39 3.98 18.45 -4.10
CA ASN A 39 5.41 18.75 -4.06
C ASN A 39 6.09 18.37 -5.38
N ILE A 40 5.79 19.16 -6.43
CA ILE A 40 6.39 18.98 -7.75
C ILE A 40 7.92 18.87 -7.70
N PRO A 41 8.68 19.74 -6.98
CA PRO A 41 10.14 19.65 -6.94
C PRO A 41 10.67 18.32 -6.40
N ALA A 42 10.00 17.71 -5.43
CA ALA A 42 10.43 16.43 -4.88
C ALA A 42 10.20 15.28 -5.87
N VAL A 43 9.04 15.25 -6.52
CA VAL A 43 8.71 14.23 -7.55
C VAL A 43 9.62 14.39 -8.76
N GLU A 44 9.85 15.62 -9.19
CA GLU A 44 10.75 15.94 -10.30
C GLU A 44 12.20 15.51 -10.00
N CYS A 45 12.69 15.72 -8.78
CA CYS A 45 14.00 15.24 -8.35
C CYS A 45 14.10 13.72 -8.45
N ILE A 46 13.08 12.99 -8.01
CA ILE A 46 13.01 11.54 -8.08
C ILE A 46 13.01 11.06 -9.53
N LEU A 47 12.12 11.63 -10.37
CA LEU A 47 11.99 11.24 -11.77
C LEU A 47 13.24 11.56 -12.58
N ARG A 48 13.86 12.72 -12.39
CA ARG A 48 15.13 13.08 -13.07
C ARG A 48 16.22 12.05 -12.84
N ILE A 49 16.31 11.52 -11.64
CA ILE A 49 17.33 10.51 -11.28
C ILE A 49 16.95 9.15 -11.88
N ILE A 50 15.71 8.70 -11.69
CA ILE A 50 15.27 7.38 -12.17
C ILE A 50 15.32 7.31 -13.70
N MET A 51 14.89 8.36 -14.38
CA MET A 51 14.82 8.43 -15.85
C MET A 51 16.15 8.83 -16.48
N GLU A 52 17.14 9.31 -15.70
CA GLU A 52 18.38 9.93 -16.22
C GLU A 52 18.11 11.10 -17.16
N LYS A 53 17.02 11.84 -16.92
CA LYS A 53 16.60 13.00 -17.67
C LYS A 53 16.74 14.26 -16.79
N PRO A 54 17.91 14.94 -16.77
CA PRO A 54 18.16 16.07 -15.85
C PRO A 54 17.25 17.29 -16.10
N ASN A 55 16.70 17.40 -17.30
CA ASN A 55 15.84 18.52 -17.72
C ASN A 55 14.34 18.17 -17.65
N LEU A 56 13.95 17.00 -17.15
CA LEU A 56 12.54 16.62 -17.01
C LEU A 56 11.84 17.64 -16.12
N GLN A 57 10.67 18.10 -16.55
CA GLN A 57 9.83 19.04 -15.83
C GLN A 57 8.46 18.43 -15.58
N VAL A 58 8.09 18.31 -14.31
CA VAL A 58 6.78 17.80 -13.88
C VAL A 58 5.78 18.94 -13.87
N LYS A 59 4.63 18.78 -14.53
CA LYS A 59 3.51 19.72 -14.51
C LYS A 59 2.53 19.46 -13.40
N THR A 60 2.17 18.20 -13.20
CA THR A 60 1.15 17.80 -12.22
C THR A 60 1.60 16.62 -11.39
N VAL A 61 1.17 16.61 -10.13
CA VAL A 61 1.36 15.49 -9.20
C VAL A 61 0.04 15.25 -8.50
N GLN A 62 -0.44 14.02 -8.52
CA GLN A 62 -1.62 13.58 -7.76
C GLN A 62 -1.22 12.40 -6.89
N ILE A 63 -1.67 12.41 -5.63
CA ILE A 63 -1.42 11.34 -4.68
C ILE A 63 -2.70 10.53 -4.52
N GLU A 64 -2.55 9.21 -4.47
CA GLU A 64 -3.68 8.27 -4.37
C GLU A 64 -4.71 8.44 -5.49
N ASP A 65 -4.21 8.77 -6.70
CA ASP A 65 -5.07 8.87 -7.86
C ASP A 65 -5.72 7.52 -8.17
N THR A 66 -7.06 7.51 -8.18
CA THR A 66 -7.82 6.28 -8.30
C THR A 66 -8.43 6.18 -9.68
N ILE A 67 -8.00 5.16 -10.42
CA ILE A 67 -8.62 4.77 -11.70
C ILE A 67 -9.65 3.69 -11.39
N PRO A 68 -10.96 4.03 -11.42
CA PRO A 68 -12.01 3.05 -11.16
C PRO A 68 -12.16 2.11 -12.36
N ASN A 69 -12.29 0.83 -12.10
CA ASN A 69 -12.69 -0.14 -13.11
C ASN A 69 -14.11 -0.62 -12.78
N LEU A 70 -15.09 -0.25 -13.60
CA LEU A 70 -16.50 -0.57 -13.40
C LEU A 70 -16.80 -2.08 -13.44
N LEU A 71 -15.92 -2.88 -14.03
CA LEU A 71 -16.10 -4.32 -14.23
C LEU A 71 -15.18 -5.19 -13.37
N GLY A 72 -14.32 -4.60 -12.53
CA GLY A 72 -13.36 -5.36 -11.76
C GLY A 72 -12.50 -4.51 -10.82
N HIS A 73 -11.25 -4.96 -10.60
CA HIS A 73 -10.32 -4.22 -9.77
C HIS A 73 -9.86 -2.93 -10.49
N GLY A 74 -10.08 -1.77 -9.86
CA GLY A 74 -9.39 -0.54 -10.19
C GLY A 74 -7.97 -0.52 -9.64
N ILE A 75 -7.20 0.51 -9.93
CA ILE A 75 -5.94 0.80 -9.26
C ILE A 75 -6.05 2.11 -8.48
N ARG A 76 -5.25 2.20 -7.44
CA ARG A 76 -4.95 3.44 -6.73
C ARG A 76 -3.45 3.62 -6.82
N MET A 77 -3.02 4.55 -7.66
CA MET A 77 -1.62 4.91 -7.85
C MET A 77 -1.13 5.68 -6.62
N ASP A 78 0.04 5.32 -6.10
CA ASP A 78 0.61 6.02 -4.96
C ASP A 78 0.96 7.46 -5.33
N VAL A 79 1.66 7.66 -6.44
CA VAL A 79 1.99 8.98 -6.99
C VAL A 79 1.83 8.95 -8.51
N HIS A 80 0.85 9.69 -9.03
CA HIS A 80 0.68 9.93 -10.46
C HIS A 80 1.27 11.29 -10.82
N ALA A 81 2.17 11.32 -11.78
CA ALA A 81 2.80 12.55 -12.29
C ALA A 81 2.69 12.64 -13.81
N VAL A 82 2.58 13.88 -14.32
CA VAL A 82 2.63 14.15 -15.77
C VAL A 82 3.66 15.22 -16.01
N ASP A 83 4.54 15.02 -17.01
CA ASP A 83 5.57 15.99 -17.36
C ASP A 83 5.10 16.99 -18.43
N ASP A 84 6.01 17.87 -18.90
CA ASP A 84 5.72 18.90 -19.89
C ASP A 84 5.58 18.36 -21.32
N GLU A 85 6.05 17.15 -21.58
CA GLU A 85 5.86 16.43 -22.84
C GLU A 85 4.55 15.62 -22.86
N GLY A 86 3.86 15.50 -21.70
CA GLY A 86 2.64 14.75 -21.55
C GLY A 86 2.88 13.28 -21.16
N THR A 87 4.12 12.90 -20.86
CA THR A 87 4.46 11.56 -20.39
C THR A 87 3.84 11.33 -18.99
N GLU A 88 3.25 10.17 -18.80
CA GLU A 88 2.62 9.79 -17.53
C GLU A 88 3.50 8.84 -16.70
N TYR A 89 3.54 9.07 -15.41
CA TYR A 89 4.34 8.29 -14.47
C TYR A 89 3.47 7.81 -13.29
N ASP A 90 3.43 6.52 -13.08
CA ASP A 90 2.89 5.89 -11.86
C ASP A 90 4.08 5.43 -11.00
N ILE A 91 4.28 6.07 -9.84
CA ILE A 91 5.38 5.74 -8.93
C ILE A 91 4.81 5.02 -7.72
N GLU A 92 5.19 3.77 -7.56
CA GLU A 92 4.77 2.86 -6.50
C GLU A 92 5.94 2.51 -5.57
N VAL A 93 5.77 2.68 -4.28
CA VAL A 93 6.77 2.27 -3.29
C VAL A 93 6.34 0.98 -2.60
N GLN A 94 7.16 -0.06 -2.66
CA GLN A 94 6.79 -1.39 -2.17
C GLN A 94 7.84 -1.96 -1.21
N ARG A 95 7.48 -2.07 0.07
CA ARG A 95 8.32 -2.74 1.08
C ARG A 95 8.28 -4.26 1.01
N SER A 96 7.25 -4.81 0.41
CA SER A 96 7.09 -6.25 0.23
C SER A 96 7.30 -6.63 -1.22
N ASP A 97 8.15 -7.61 -1.48
CA ASP A 97 8.41 -8.14 -2.83
C ASP A 97 7.11 -8.66 -3.50
N LYS A 98 6.14 -9.11 -2.70
CA LYS A 98 4.82 -9.55 -3.21
C LYS A 98 3.99 -8.39 -3.78
N GLY A 99 4.21 -7.16 -3.33
CA GLY A 99 3.50 -5.98 -3.81
C GLY A 99 3.92 -5.54 -5.22
N ALA A 100 5.15 -5.83 -5.64
CA ALA A 100 5.73 -5.42 -6.92
C ALA A 100 5.73 -6.55 -7.97
N GLY A 101 4.72 -7.40 -7.97
CA GLY A 101 4.63 -8.51 -8.91
C GLY A 101 4.49 -8.07 -10.37
N THR A 102 5.11 -8.79 -11.32
CA THR A 102 5.12 -8.47 -12.76
C THR A 102 3.71 -8.39 -13.37
N ARG A 103 2.76 -9.18 -12.86
CA ARG A 103 1.35 -9.12 -13.31
C ARG A 103 0.65 -7.85 -12.82
N ARG A 104 0.99 -7.35 -11.61
CA ARG A 104 0.48 -6.08 -11.10
C ARG A 104 1.03 -4.93 -11.94
N ALA A 105 2.31 -4.93 -12.25
CA ALA A 105 2.92 -3.90 -13.09
C ALA A 105 2.22 -3.81 -14.46
N ARG A 106 2.02 -4.95 -15.14
CA ARG A 106 1.25 -5.01 -16.39
C ARG A 106 -0.19 -4.49 -16.23
N PHE A 107 -0.85 -4.82 -15.11
CA PHE A 107 -2.22 -4.40 -14.85
C PHE A 107 -2.30 -2.87 -14.62
N ASN A 108 -1.39 -2.31 -13.84
CA ASN A 108 -1.29 -0.86 -13.61
C ASN A 108 -1.09 -0.13 -14.94
N SER A 109 -0.16 -0.60 -15.76
CA SER A 109 0.14 -0.05 -17.07
C SER A 109 -1.10 -0.03 -17.99
N SER A 110 -1.81 -1.15 -18.07
CA SER A 110 -3.03 -1.24 -18.89
C SER A 110 -4.16 -0.30 -18.42
N LEU A 111 -4.28 -0.05 -17.12
CA LEU A 111 -5.28 0.87 -16.59
C LEU A 111 -4.86 2.34 -16.74
N LEU A 112 -3.56 2.63 -16.67
CA LEU A 112 -3.04 3.95 -16.98
C LEU A 112 -3.41 4.34 -18.43
N ASP A 113 -3.12 3.47 -19.41
CA ASP A 113 -3.50 3.67 -20.80
C ASP A 113 -5.02 3.84 -21.00
N LEU A 114 -5.81 3.01 -20.31
CA LEU A 114 -7.27 3.09 -20.38
C LEU A 114 -7.81 4.44 -19.87
N ASN A 115 -7.16 5.02 -18.87
CA ASN A 115 -7.55 6.30 -18.28
C ASN A 115 -7.11 7.48 -19.16
N SER A 116 -5.96 7.36 -19.80
CA SER A 116 -5.35 8.42 -20.62
C SER A 116 -6.05 8.62 -21.95
N LEU A 117 -6.61 7.55 -22.54
CA LEU A 117 -7.26 7.61 -23.85
C LEU A 117 -8.72 8.09 -23.74
N GLN A 118 -8.98 9.30 -24.22
CA GLN A 118 -10.33 9.87 -24.24
C GLN A 118 -11.23 9.18 -25.28
N LYS A 119 -12.52 9.07 -24.97
CA LYS A 119 -13.51 8.50 -25.90
C LYS A 119 -13.52 9.25 -27.24
N GLY A 120 -13.25 8.53 -28.32
CA GLY A 120 -13.24 9.06 -29.68
C GLY A 120 -11.83 9.46 -30.17
N SER A 121 -10.81 9.37 -29.34
CA SER A 121 -9.41 9.54 -29.75
C SER A 121 -8.89 8.29 -30.49
N THR A 122 -7.89 8.48 -31.32
CA THR A 122 -7.15 7.36 -31.94
C THR A 122 -6.09 6.82 -30.98
N TYR A 123 -5.67 5.58 -31.16
CA TYR A 123 -4.65 4.96 -30.31
C TYR A 123 -3.27 5.65 -30.38
N ASP A 124 -2.99 6.34 -31.48
CA ASP A 124 -1.76 7.14 -31.64
C ASP A 124 -1.67 8.35 -30.68
N MET A 125 -2.78 8.66 -29.99
CA MET A 125 -2.84 9.72 -28.97
C MET A 125 -2.50 9.21 -27.56
N LEU A 126 -2.22 7.92 -27.38
CA LEU A 126 -1.73 7.41 -26.10
C LEU A 126 -0.39 8.07 -25.78
N PRO A 127 -0.22 8.63 -24.57
CA PRO A 127 1.05 9.18 -24.14
C PRO A 127 2.09 8.07 -23.89
N GLU A 128 3.36 8.43 -23.85
CA GLU A 128 4.33 7.56 -23.18
C GLU A 128 3.96 7.38 -21.72
N SER A 129 4.02 6.16 -21.23
CA SER A 129 3.64 5.82 -19.86
C SER A 129 4.71 4.98 -19.14
N TYR A 130 4.95 5.28 -17.88
CA TYR A 130 5.94 4.62 -17.04
C TYR A 130 5.31 4.16 -15.75
N VAL A 131 5.31 2.85 -15.48
CA VAL A 131 5.00 2.29 -14.16
C VAL A 131 6.33 2.01 -13.45
N ILE A 132 6.59 2.71 -12.37
CA ILE A 132 7.86 2.71 -11.63
C ILE A 132 7.65 2.09 -10.26
N PHE A 133 8.19 0.90 -10.03
CA PHE A 133 8.22 0.28 -8.70
C PHE A 133 9.54 0.57 -8.00
N ILE A 134 9.51 1.30 -6.89
CA ILE A 134 10.66 1.44 -5.98
C ILE A 134 10.50 0.37 -4.91
N THR A 135 11.33 -0.67 -4.95
CA THR A 135 11.23 -1.82 -4.04
C THR A 135 12.27 -1.76 -2.94
N GLU A 136 11.94 -2.18 -1.72
CA GLU A 136 12.90 -2.18 -0.60
C GLU A 136 14.09 -3.11 -0.87
N ASN A 137 13.86 -4.23 -1.56
CA ASN A 137 14.87 -5.22 -1.94
C ASN A 137 15.05 -5.30 -3.45
N ASP A 138 16.19 -5.84 -3.87
CA ASP A 138 16.43 -6.18 -5.28
C ASP A 138 15.63 -7.43 -5.66
N ILE A 139 14.56 -7.27 -6.43
CA ILE A 139 13.64 -8.34 -6.82
C ILE A 139 14.36 -9.44 -7.61
N TRP A 140 15.28 -9.06 -8.50
CA TRP A 140 16.02 -10.00 -9.34
C TRP A 140 17.36 -10.42 -8.77
N LYS A 141 17.81 -9.81 -7.67
CA LYS A 141 19.08 -10.14 -6.98
C LYS A 141 20.32 -10.07 -7.88
N GLN A 142 20.31 -9.18 -8.88
CA GLN A 142 21.44 -8.98 -9.78
C GLN A 142 22.31 -7.77 -9.39
N GLY A 143 21.93 -7.03 -8.35
CA GLY A 143 22.70 -5.89 -7.83
C GLY A 143 22.63 -4.61 -8.69
N LEU A 144 21.81 -4.59 -9.74
CA LEU A 144 21.65 -3.40 -10.56
C LEU A 144 20.83 -2.33 -9.84
N ALA A 145 21.07 -1.06 -10.17
CA ALA A 145 20.34 0.06 -9.59
C ALA A 145 18.86 0.09 -10.02
N ARG A 146 18.60 -0.29 -11.26
CA ARG A 146 17.26 -0.39 -11.84
C ARG A 146 17.19 -1.42 -12.96
N TYR A 147 15.98 -1.84 -13.27
CA TYR A 147 15.65 -2.81 -14.33
C TYR A 147 14.56 -2.22 -15.20
N HIS A 148 14.82 -2.12 -16.50
CA HIS A 148 13.84 -1.70 -17.50
C HIS A 148 13.20 -2.94 -18.11
N VAL A 149 11.88 -2.96 -18.16
CA VAL A 149 11.10 -4.00 -18.82
C VAL A 149 10.48 -3.39 -20.06
N ASN A 150 10.84 -3.92 -21.23
CA ASN A 150 10.33 -3.51 -22.52
C ASN A 150 9.81 -4.71 -23.29
N ARG A 151 8.86 -4.49 -24.20
CA ARG A 151 8.42 -5.51 -25.16
C ARG A 151 9.40 -5.62 -26.31
N VAL A 152 9.55 -6.84 -26.83
CA VAL A 152 10.49 -7.16 -27.91
C VAL A 152 9.76 -7.97 -28.96
N ILE A 153 10.01 -7.67 -30.24
CA ILE A 153 9.65 -8.50 -31.37
C ILE A 153 10.75 -9.58 -31.45
N GLU A 154 10.43 -10.79 -31.01
CA GLU A 154 11.43 -11.87 -30.82
C GLU A 154 12.15 -12.21 -32.14
N GLU A 155 11.43 -12.31 -33.25
CA GLU A 155 11.97 -12.67 -34.57
C GLU A 155 12.97 -11.63 -35.13
N LEU A 156 12.83 -10.38 -34.70
CA LEU A 156 13.67 -9.27 -35.15
C LEU A 156 14.72 -8.85 -34.11
N ASN A 157 14.60 -9.33 -32.87
CA ASN A 157 15.39 -8.89 -31.73
C ASN A 157 15.39 -7.35 -31.59
N GLN A 158 14.22 -6.74 -31.81
CA GLN A 158 14.00 -5.29 -31.78
C GLN A 158 12.95 -4.92 -30.74
N ARG A 159 13.07 -3.74 -30.16
CA ARG A 159 12.03 -3.21 -29.25
C ARG A 159 10.73 -3.00 -30.01
N PHE A 160 9.61 -3.22 -29.35
CA PHE A 160 8.28 -3.01 -29.94
C PHE A 160 7.90 -1.53 -30.02
N GLU A 161 8.53 -0.68 -29.18
CA GLU A 161 8.41 0.80 -29.20
C GLU A 161 6.96 1.30 -29.13
N ASP A 162 6.16 0.71 -28.26
CA ASP A 162 4.74 1.04 -28.08
C ASP A 162 4.48 2.17 -27.06
N GLY A 163 5.54 2.75 -26.47
CA GLY A 163 5.44 3.84 -25.51
C GLY A 163 5.08 3.40 -24.08
N GLU A 164 4.89 2.09 -23.83
CA GLU A 164 4.66 1.56 -22.48
C GLU A 164 5.96 1.04 -21.85
N HIS A 165 6.26 1.49 -20.64
CA HIS A 165 7.47 1.15 -19.93
C HIS A 165 7.21 0.75 -18.49
N ILE A 166 7.92 -0.26 -17.99
CA ILE A 166 7.94 -0.62 -16.59
C ILE A 166 9.37 -0.55 -16.07
N ILE A 167 9.56 0.14 -14.94
CA ILE A 167 10.87 0.29 -14.30
C ILE A 167 10.79 -0.24 -12.88
N TYR A 168 11.72 -1.10 -12.53
CA TYR A 168 11.93 -1.51 -11.14
C TYR A 168 13.21 -0.88 -10.61
N VAL A 169 13.10 -0.14 -9.51
CA VAL A 169 14.21 0.51 -8.84
C VAL A 169 14.58 -0.29 -7.60
N ASN A 170 15.83 -0.68 -7.51
CA ASN A 170 16.37 -1.44 -6.40
C ASN A 170 16.65 -0.54 -5.19
N GLY A 171 15.74 -0.50 -4.22
CA GLY A 171 15.89 0.29 -3.00
C GLY A 171 17.07 -0.11 -2.12
N SER A 172 17.62 -1.32 -2.30
CA SER A 172 18.83 -1.75 -1.57
C SER A 172 20.14 -1.32 -2.24
N TYR A 173 20.10 -0.68 -3.41
CA TYR A 173 21.28 -0.20 -4.13
C TYR A 173 22.08 0.82 -3.34
N LYS A 174 23.42 0.68 -3.34
CA LYS A 174 24.38 1.48 -2.55
C LYS A 174 25.51 2.09 -3.39
N GLY A 175 25.25 2.37 -4.68
CA GLY A 175 26.22 3.03 -5.54
C GLY A 175 26.58 4.43 -5.06
N SER A 176 27.68 4.98 -5.59
CA SER A 176 28.13 6.35 -5.32
C SER A 176 27.53 7.38 -6.28
N ASP A 177 26.65 6.96 -7.16
CA ASP A 177 25.96 7.76 -8.17
C ASP A 177 24.70 8.46 -7.63
N ALA A 178 23.98 9.15 -8.52
CA ALA A 178 22.72 9.82 -8.16
C ALA A 178 21.66 8.83 -7.67
N MET A 179 21.57 7.65 -8.29
CA MET A 179 20.63 6.60 -7.87
C MET A 179 20.96 6.06 -6.49
N GLY A 180 22.25 5.83 -6.17
CA GLY A 180 22.68 5.44 -4.83
C GLY A 180 22.38 6.51 -3.78
N SER A 181 22.46 7.79 -4.15
CA SER A 181 22.06 8.92 -3.29
C SER A 181 20.55 8.94 -3.06
N LEU A 182 19.74 8.74 -4.11
CA LEU A 182 18.30 8.65 -4.01
C LEU A 182 17.87 7.48 -3.11
N MET A 183 18.41 6.30 -3.33
CA MET A 183 18.08 5.11 -2.52
C MET A 183 18.59 5.22 -1.09
N ASN A 184 19.69 5.95 -0.85
CA ASN A 184 20.08 6.32 0.51
C ASN A 184 18.98 7.13 1.19
N ASP A 185 18.44 8.14 0.52
CA ASP A 185 17.43 9.03 1.07
C ASP A 185 16.09 8.32 1.30
N PHE A 186 15.73 7.39 0.44
CA PHE A 186 14.56 6.54 0.66
C PHE A 186 14.67 5.65 1.89
N ARG A 187 15.89 5.25 2.28
CA ARG A 187 16.14 4.42 3.48
C ARG A 187 16.41 5.23 4.75
N CYS A 188 16.76 6.51 4.64
CA CYS A 188 17.03 7.34 5.79
C CYS A 188 15.79 7.59 6.64
N ASP A 189 15.91 7.41 7.94
CA ASP A 189 14.91 7.78 8.92
C ASP A 189 15.12 9.19 9.50
N THR A 190 16.22 9.84 9.18
CA THR A 190 16.54 11.22 9.59
C THR A 190 17.01 12.06 8.42
N ALA A 191 16.59 13.33 8.38
CA ALA A 191 16.96 14.25 7.32
C ALA A 191 18.47 14.56 7.28
N GLU A 192 19.16 14.49 8.43
CA GLU A 192 20.57 14.80 8.56
C GLU A 192 21.46 13.89 7.70
N HIS A 193 21.06 12.64 7.48
CA HIS A 193 21.79 11.65 6.70
C HIS A 193 21.39 11.61 5.22
N MET A 194 20.43 12.44 4.81
CA MET A 194 20.01 12.54 3.41
C MET A 194 20.98 13.36 2.58
N LYS A 195 21.10 13.01 1.31
CA LYS A 195 22.06 13.56 0.34
C LYS A 195 21.45 14.55 -0.65
N LEU A 196 20.15 14.42 -0.94
CA LEU A 196 19.44 15.26 -1.90
C LEU A 196 18.70 16.37 -1.15
N ASP A 197 19.15 17.62 -1.30
CA ASP A 197 18.66 18.77 -0.52
C ASP A 197 17.14 18.95 -0.63
N VAL A 198 16.55 18.68 -1.79
CA VAL A 198 15.10 18.79 -2.00
C VAL A 198 14.35 17.80 -1.10
N LEU A 199 14.72 16.52 -1.12
CA LEU A 199 14.08 15.48 -0.31
C LEU A 199 14.40 15.67 1.18
N LYS A 200 15.63 16.05 1.51
CA LYS A 200 16.06 16.40 2.87
C LYS A 200 15.19 17.50 3.48
N GLY A 201 14.97 18.59 2.72
CA GLY A 201 14.13 19.70 3.18
C GLY A 201 12.69 19.28 3.50
N VAL A 202 12.10 18.43 2.67
CA VAL A 202 10.74 17.91 2.86
C VAL A 202 10.67 17.00 4.09
N VAL A 203 11.57 16.04 4.21
CA VAL A 203 11.62 15.11 5.35
C VAL A 203 11.89 15.87 6.65
N TYR A 204 12.81 16.85 6.62
CA TYR A 204 13.07 17.72 7.76
C TYR A 204 11.81 18.45 8.22
N ARG A 205 11.06 19.05 7.30
CA ARG A 205 9.81 19.75 7.60
C ARG A 205 8.84 18.83 8.34
N TYR A 206 8.52 17.67 7.79
CA TYR A 206 7.54 16.75 8.37
C TYR A 206 7.99 16.11 9.69
N LYS A 207 9.29 16.00 9.95
CA LYS A 207 9.80 15.39 11.18
C LYS A 207 10.10 16.40 12.29
N ASN A 208 10.34 17.68 11.95
CA ASN A 208 10.82 18.68 12.88
C ASN A 208 9.90 19.89 13.04
N ASN A 209 8.97 20.15 12.10
CA ASN A 209 7.97 21.20 12.28
C ASN A 209 6.91 20.74 13.30
N PRO A 210 6.70 21.44 14.43
CA PRO A 210 5.78 21.02 15.48
C PRO A 210 4.32 20.86 15.00
N GLU A 211 3.87 21.71 14.08
CA GLU A 211 2.50 21.67 13.55
C GLU A 211 2.29 20.44 12.67
N GLU A 212 3.23 20.15 11.77
CA GLU A 212 3.20 18.96 10.89
C GLU A 212 3.25 17.67 11.73
N VAL A 213 4.14 17.60 12.71
CA VAL A 213 4.24 16.46 13.63
C VAL A 213 2.97 16.28 14.43
N ALA A 214 2.35 17.38 14.93
CA ALA A 214 1.11 17.29 15.67
C ALA A 214 -0.05 16.78 14.81
N MET A 215 -0.16 17.25 13.56
CA MET A 215 -1.16 16.75 12.61
C MET A 215 -0.98 15.25 12.33
N MET A 216 0.23 14.81 12.03
CA MET A 216 0.52 13.40 11.80
C MET A 216 0.24 12.52 13.03
N CYS A 217 0.55 13.01 14.23
CA CYS A 217 0.22 12.30 15.46
C CYS A 217 -1.30 12.12 15.62
N ALA A 218 -2.07 13.17 15.36
CA ALA A 218 -3.53 13.14 15.46
C ALA A 218 -4.15 12.15 14.46
N GLU A 219 -3.65 12.12 13.23
CA GLU A 219 -4.09 11.18 12.20
C GLU A 219 -3.76 9.73 12.56
N LEU A 220 -2.53 9.44 13.01
CA LEU A 220 -2.13 8.10 13.47
C LEU A 220 -2.96 7.63 14.67
N GLU A 221 -3.27 8.54 15.60
CA GLU A 221 -4.13 8.22 16.73
C GLU A 221 -5.56 7.89 16.28
N LYS A 222 -6.12 8.66 15.35
CA LYS A 222 -7.43 8.43 14.75
C LYS A 222 -7.46 7.07 14.04
N TRP A 223 -6.52 6.82 13.13
CA TRP A 223 -6.42 5.56 12.39
C TRP A 223 -6.30 4.34 13.32
N SER A 224 -5.46 4.43 14.36
CA SER A 224 -5.34 3.35 15.35
C SER A 224 -6.62 3.09 16.16
N LEU A 225 -7.52 4.07 16.25
CA LEU A 225 -8.83 3.89 16.87
C LEU A 225 -9.81 3.21 15.92
N GLU A 226 -9.79 3.60 14.64
CA GLU A 226 -10.62 3.03 13.58
C GLU A 226 -10.29 1.54 13.38
N GLU A 227 -9.03 1.18 13.19
CA GLU A 227 -8.59 -0.24 13.10
C GLU A 227 -9.06 -1.08 14.29
N ARG A 228 -8.99 -0.52 15.51
CA ARG A 228 -9.47 -1.23 16.70
C ARG A 228 -10.98 -1.42 16.72
N GLN A 229 -11.73 -0.47 16.17
CA GLN A 229 -13.18 -0.57 16.07
C GLN A 229 -13.57 -1.60 15.03
N GLU A 230 -12.92 -1.57 13.86
CA GLU A 230 -13.11 -2.55 12.79
C GLU A 230 -12.76 -3.97 13.25
N GLY A 231 -11.56 -4.19 13.81
CA GLY A 231 -11.17 -5.49 14.33
C GLY A 231 -12.08 -6.02 15.43
N ARG A 232 -12.73 -5.12 16.22
CA ARG A 232 -13.76 -5.54 17.19
C ARG A 232 -15.07 -5.93 16.52
N GLN A 233 -15.46 -5.22 15.47
CA GLN A 233 -16.66 -5.57 14.71
C GLN A 233 -16.47 -6.90 13.98
N GLU A 234 -15.34 -7.07 13.33
CA GLU A 234 -14.96 -8.32 12.65
C GLU A 234 -14.95 -9.50 13.63
N GLY A 235 -14.23 -9.37 14.76
CA GLY A 235 -14.19 -10.43 15.78
C GLY A 235 -15.57 -10.74 16.40
N ARG A 236 -16.47 -9.74 16.50
CA ARG A 236 -17.85 -9.99 16.91
C ARG A 236 -18.67 -10.72 15.86
N GLN A 237 -18.48 -10.36 14.57
CA GLN A 237 -19.17 -11.04 13.48
C GLN A 237 -18.69 -12.46 13.31
N GLU A 238 -17.38 -12.68 13.39
CA GLU A 238 -16.76 -13.99 13.31
C GLU A 238 -17.21 -14.90 14.47
N GLY A 239 -17.12 -14.43 15.72
CA GLY A 239 -17.59 -15.17 16.88
C GLY A 239 -19.11 -15.48 16.86
N ARG A 240 -19.92 -14.56 16.29
CA ARG A 240 -21.33 -14.83 16.05
C ARG A 240 -21.54 -15.93 15.02
N ARG A 241 -20.80 -15.86 13.90
CA ARG A 241 -20.89 -16.84 12.80
C ARG A 241 -20.44 -18.24 13.24
N GLU A 242 -19.36 -18.30 14.03
CA GLU A 242 -18.89 -19.55 14.64
C GLU A 242 -19.91 -20.11 15.63
N GLY A 243 -20.47 -19.26 16.51
CA GLY A 243 -21.50 -19.68 17.46
C GLY A 243 -22.78 -20.18 16.77
N GLU A 244 -23.24 -19.51 15.70
CA GLU A 244 -24.37 -19.95 14.89
C GLU A 244 -24.08 -21.29 14.17
N GLY A 245 -22.84 -21.46 13.67
CA GLY A 245 -22.38 -22.70 13.05
C GLY A 245 -22.32 -23.88 14.04
N ARG A 246 -21.76 -23.68 15.23
CA ARG A 246 -21.72 -24.68 16.32
C ARG A 246 -23.12 -25.10 16.74
N LEU A 247 -24.01 -24.13 16.97
CA LEU A 247 -25.40 -24.41 17.33
C LEU A 247 -26.11 -25.20 16.22
N SER A 248 -25.98 -24.78 14.96
CA SER A 248 -26.58 -25.49 13.83
C SER A 248 -26.10 -26.93 13.71
N SER A 249 -24.81 -27.18 13.97
CA SER A 249 -24.23 -28.53 13.97
C SER A 249 -24.80 -29.38 15.10
N LEU A 250 -24.91 -28.84 16.32
CA LEU A 250 -25.50 -29.51 17.46
C LEU A 250 -26.95 -29.89 17.21
N LEU A 251 -27.76 -28.95 16.71
CA LEU A 251 -29.17 -29.19 16.43
C LEU A 251 -29.38 -30.28 15.38
N LYS A 252 -28.51 -30.35 14.35
CA LYS A 252 -28.54 -31.42 13.35
C LYS A 252 -28.26 -32.79 13.97
N LEU A 253 -27.27 -32.89 14.85
CA LEU A 253 -26.90 -34.15 15.55
C LEU A 253 -28.01 -34.60 16.51
N LEU A 254 -28.51 -33.68 17.33
CA LEU A 254 -29.62 -33.97 18.24
C LEU A 254 -30.87 -34.43 17.51
N LYS A 255 -31.18 -33.85 16.37
CA LYS A 255 -32.28 -34.27 15.50
C LYS A 255 -32.05 -35.67 14.92
N ALA A 256 -30.82 -35.98 14.49
CA ALA A 256 -30.48 -37.31 13.97
C ALA A 256 -30.65 -38.42 15.03
N ASP A 257 -30.32 -38.09 16.29
CA ASP A 257 -30.42 -38.97 17.42
C ASP A 257 -31.81 -39.01 18.09
N ASN A 258 -32.79 -38.29 17.49
CA ASN A 258 -34.18 -38.14 18.00
C ASN A 258 -34.27 -37.56 19.45
N ARG A 259 -33.26 -36.75 19.85
CA ARG A 259 -33.17 -36.10 21.18
C ARG A 259 -33.93 -34.76 21.19
N TRP A 260 -35.22 -34.77 20.96
CA TRP A 260 -36.04 -33.56 20.80
C TRP A 260 -36.09 -32.69 22.06
N GLN A 261 -36.12 -33.27 23.25
CA GLN A 261 -36.13 -32.53 24.52
C GLN A 261 -34.79 -31.79 24.72
N ASP A 262 -33.66 -32.43 24.41
CA ASP A 262 -32.35 -31.81 24.49
C ASP A 262 -32.15 -30.73 23.46
N LEU A 263 -32.78 -30.84 22.28
CA LEU A 263 -32.78 -29.83 21.24
C LEU A 263 -33.46 -28.53 21.73
N ASP A 264 -34.67 -28.65 22.34
CA ASP A 264 -35.37 -27.49 22.89
C ASP A 264 -34.56 -26.82 24.01
N LEU A 265 -34.03 -27.64 24.93
CA LEU A 265 -33.19 -27.16 26.02
C LEU A 265 -31.90 -26.51 25.56
N ALA A 266 -31.27 -27.00 24.47
CA ALA A 266 -30.05 -26.42 23.91
C ALA A 266 -30.28 -25.04 23.32
N ILE A 267 -31.48 -24.75 22.80
CA ILE A 267 -31.85 -23.44 22.29
C ILE A 267 -32.04 -22.45 23.43
N GLU A 268 -32.71 -22.84 24.48
CA GLU A 268 -33.11 -21.96 25.60
C GLU A 268 -32.01 -21.76 26.65
N ARG A 269 -31.16 -22.79 26.88
CA ARG A 269 -30.23 -22.85 28.03
C ARG A 269 -28.78 -23.00 27.57
N GLU A 270 -27.95 -22.00 27.88
CA GLU A 270 -26.53 -21.99 27.57
C GLU A 270 -25.74 -23.12 28.30
N ASP A 271 -26.05 -23.36 29.55
CA ASP A 271 -25.39 -24.42 30.35
C ASP A 271 -25.64 -25.84 29.80
N VAL A 272 -26.85 -26.09 29.28
CA VAL A 272 -27.18 -27.35 28.61
C VAL A 272 -26.46 -27.43 27.27
N ARG A 273 -26.46 -26.34 26.51
CA ARG A 273 -25.80 -26.25 25.21
C ARG A 273 -24.30 -26.54 25.32
N GLU A 274 -23.60 -25.90 26.27
CA GLU A 274 -22.16 -26.13 26.47
C GLU A 274 -21.86 -27.61 26.84
N ARG A 275 -22.70 -28.22 27.71
CA ARG A 275 -22.56 -29.65 28.03
C ARG A 275 -22.73 -30.53 26.78
N LEU A 276 -23.69 -30.20 25.92
CA LEU A 276 -23.96 -30.96 24.70
C LEU A 276 -22.88 -30.74 23.64
N TYR A 277 -22.25 -29.56 23.57
CA TYR A 277 -21.08 -29.36 22.74
C TYR A 277 -19.93 -30.29 23.12
N HIS A 278 -19.67 -30.45 24.41
CA HIS A 278 -18.67 -31.41 24.89
C HIS A 278 -19.06 -32.87 24.57
N GLU A 279 -20.34 -33.24 24.79
CA GLU A 279 -20.83 -34.59 24.50
C GLU A 279 -20.69 -34.98 23.03
N TYR A 280 -20.95 -34.02 22.11
CA TYR A 280 -20.88 -34.24 20.66
C TYR A 280 -19.55 -33.82 20.05
N HIS A 281 -18.54 -33.49 20.84
CA HIS A 281 -17.20 -33.05 20.39
C HIS A 281 -17.25 -31.92 19.35
N ILE A 282 -18.13 -30.93 19.57
CA ILE A 282 -18.24 -29.75 18.75
C ILE A 282 -17.33 -28.67 19.35
N GLU A 283 -16.25 -28.35 18.63
CA GLU A 283 -15.28 -27.28 18.98
C GLU A 283 -15.78 -25.88 18.67
#